data_77f05bf2a175d1a512d6499a1b63a215
#
_entry.id   77f05bf2a175d1a512d6499a1b63a215
#
_cell.length_a   1.000
_cell.length_b   1.000
_cell.length_c   1.000
_cell.angle_alpha   90.00
_cell.angle_beta   90.00
_cell.angle_gamma   90.00
#
_symmetry.space_group_name_H-M   'P 1'
#
loop_
_entity.id
_entity.type
_entity.pdbx_description
1 polymer ?
#
loop_
_entity_poly.entity_id
_entity_poly.type
_entity_poly.pdbx_seq_one_letter_code
_entity_poly.pdbx_strand_id
1 'polypeptide(L)'
;MTTSREWEFAGTRGAITARIWADGEPRYVAVLVHGYGEHLGRYDHVAAALVRHGAVVCGPDHTGHGRSAGDRVLIEDYEDVVADLHTVVESARGHHAGLPVVMIGHSMGGLIATRYAQLHGGLLTALVLSGPVLGRWHVVEDLLPLDEMPDEPIDTSTLSRDPAVGKAYTEDPLIWHGPFKKTTVQALDTALRRINDHGSLGALPTLYAHGEADRLVRPEDTRTGIEAIRGTAFTERLYPGARHEIFNETNREEVLTDVTAFIDRALD
;
A
#
# COMPACT_ATOMS: atom_id res chain seq x y z
N MET A 1 -8.85 21.38 -10.05
CA MET A 1 -8.19 20.83 -8.84
C MET A 1 -9.01 19.63 -8.40
N THR A 2 -8.39 18.48 -8.32
CA THR A 2 -9.06 17.27 -7.83
C THR A 2 -9.53 17.51 -6.39
N THR A 3 -10.83 17.41 -6.14
CA THR A 3 -11.39 17.57 -4.79
C THR A 3 -11.37 16.24 -4.08
N SER A 4 -10.92 16.22 -2.81
CA SER A 4 -11.04 15.04 -1.95
C SER A 4 -12.17 15.23 -0.94
N ARG A 5 -12.81 14.10 -0.59
CA ARG A 5 -13.78 14.04 0.50
C ARG A 5 -13.41 12.89 1.42
N GLU A 6 -13.65 13.08 2.70
CA GLU A 6 -13.48 12.03 3.71
C GLU A 6 -14.85 11.52 4.16
N TRP A 7 -14.90 10.26 4.54
CA TRP A 7 -16.04 9.64 5.23
C TRP A 7 -15.53 8.64 6.26
N GLU A 8 -16.39 8.27 7.17
CA GLU A 8 -16.07 7.30 8.21
C GLU A 8 -17.06 6.12 8.17
N PHE A 9 -16.57 4.96 8.56
CA PHE A 9 -17.39 3.78 8.79
C PHE A 9 -16.91 3.01 10.02
N ALA A 10 -17.78 2.14 10.55
CA ALA A 10 -17.41 1.25 11.63
C ALA A 10 -16.56 0.11 11.08
N GLY A 11 -15.26 0.14 11.36
CA GLY A 11 -14.34 -0.93 11.05
C GLY A 11 -14.28 -1.98 12.14
N THR A 12 -13.41 -2.97 11.95
CA THR A 12 -13.26 -4.14 12.85
C THR A 12 -12.76 -3.76 14.24
N ARG A 13 -11.94 -2.72 14.36
CA ARG A 13 -11.31 -2.26 15.62
C ARG A 13 -11.65 -0.81 15.98
N GLY A 14 -12.66 -0.24 15.38
CA GLY A 14 -13.09 1.14 15.62
C GLY A 14 -13.44 1.88 14.34
N ALA A 15 -13.65 3.19 14.43
CA ALA A 15 -13.98 4.00 13.26
C ALA A 15 -12.78 4.07 12.30
N ILE A 16 -13.03 3.82 11.03
CA ILE A 16 -12.08 3.94 9.94
C ILE A 16 -12.43 5.17 9.12
N THR A 17 -11.46 6.07 8.96
CA THR A 17 -11.54 7.21 8.05
C THR A 17 -11.08 6.77 6.66
N ALA A 18 -11.89 7.02 5.67
CA ALA A 18 -11.55 6.77 4.28
C ALA A 18 -11.66 8.06 3.47
N ARG A 19 -10.94 8.12 2.35
CA ARG A 19 -10.90 9.27 1.47
C ARG A 19 -11.22 8.89 0.03
N ILE A 20 -11.87 9.79 -0.69
CA ILE A 20 -12.16 9.65 -2.12
C ILE A 20 -11.72 10.91 -2.87
N TRP A 21 -11.14 10.71 -4.06
CA TRP A 21 -10.83 11.75 -5.04
C TRP A 21 -11.53 11.40 -6.34
N ALA A 22 -12.25 12.37 -6.89
CA ALA A 22 -12.99 12.20 -8.13
C ALA A 22 -13.03 13.50 -8.92
N ASP A 23 -13.11 13.35 -10.25
CA ASP A 23 -13.40 14.43 -11.20
C ASP A 23 -13.99 13.80 -12.46
N GLY A 24 -15.17 14.30 -12.89
CA GLY A 24 -15.87 13.77 -14.06
C GLY A 24 -16.41 12.34 -13.92
N GLU A 25 -16.60 11.67 -15.06
CA GLU A 25 -17.06 10.27 -15.11
C GLU A 25 -15.87 9.31 -15.12
N PRO A 26 -15.74 8.42 -14.14
CA PRO A 26 -14.61 7.52 -14.08
C PRO A 26 -14.74 6.32 -15.03
N ARG A 27 -13.60 5.83 -15.53
CA ARG A 27 -13.47 4.58 -16.30
C ARG A 27 -13.19 3.36 -15.42
N TYR A 28 -12.62 3.59 -14.23
CA TYR A 28 -12.27 2.54 -13.26
C TYR A 28 -12.19 3.11 -11.85
N VAL A 29 -12.19 2.21 -10.88
CA VAL A 29 -11.93 2.51 -9.46
C VAL A 29 -10.46 2.20 -9.17
N ALA A 30 -9.72 3.12 -8.55
CA ALA A 30 -8.39 2.87 -8.00
C ALA A 30 -8.46 2.90 -6.47
N VAL A 31 -8.01 1.82 -5.82
CA VAL A 31 -7.97 1.70 -4.36
C VAL A 31 -6.52 1.82 -3.90
N LEU A 32 -6.20 2.88 -3.16
CA LEU A 32 -4.88 3.12 -2.60
C LEU A 32 -4.78 2.53 -1.19
N VAL A 33 -3.67 1.83 -0.93
CA VAL A 33 -3.38 1.14 0.34
C VAL A 33 -2.00 1.60 0.81
N HIS A 34 -1.97 2.43 1.86
CA HIS A 34 -0.76 3.08 2.35
C HIS A 34 0.13 2.18 3.23
N GLY A 35 1.36 2.63 3.51
CA GLY A 35 2.37 1.91 4.27
C GLY A 35 2.26 2.06 5.79
N TYR A 36 3.25 1.50 6.51
CA TYR A 36 3.33 1.57 7.96
C TYR A 36 3.65 3.00 8.45
N GLY A 37 2.96 3.42 9.50
CA GLY A 37 3.22 4.68 10.20
C GLY A 37 2.78 5.94 9.46
N GLU A 38 2.26 5.80 8.24
CA GLU A 38 1.82 6.91 7.40
C GLU A 38 0.29 6.97 7.24
N HIS A 39 -0.21 7.70 6.26
CA HIS A 39 -1.63 7.87 6.01
C HIS A 39 -1.91 8.22 4.54
N LEU A 40 -3.17 8.09 4.14
CA LEU A 40 -3.58 8.23 2.74
C LEU A 40 -3.41 9.66 2.20
N GLY A 41 -3.38 10.68 3.06
CA GLY A 41 -3.15 12.08 2.65
C GLY A 41 -1.82 12.32 1.94
N ARG A 42 -0.82 11.46 2.14
CA ARG A 42 0.47 11.55 1.45
C ARG A 42 0.40 11.18 -0.04
N TYR A 43 -0.72 10.62 -0.47
CA TYR A 43 -0.96 10.16 -1.84
C TYR A 43 -1.79 11.13 -2.69
N ASP A 44 -2.03 12.38 -2.24
CA ASP A 44 -2.82 13.36 -2.98
C ASP A 44 -2.34 13.56 -4.44
N HIS A 45 -1.03 13.57 -4.67
CA HIS A 45 -0.46 13.72 -6.01
C HIS A 45 -0.61 12.45 -6.88
N VAL A 46 -0.52 11.26 -6.26
CA VAL A 46 -0.79 9.97 -6.94
C VAL A 46 -2.27 9.90 -7.33
N ALA A 47 -3.16 10.20 -6.37
CA ALA A 47 -4.59 10.24 -6.60
C ALA A 47 -4.94 11.24 -7.72
N ALA A 48 -4.35 12.44 -7.72
CA ALA A 48 -4.56 13.43 -8.77
C ALA A 48 -4.09 12.93 -10.16
N ALA A 49 -2.98 12.18 -10.23
CA ALA A 49 -2.52 11.56 -11.47
C ALA A 49 -3.49 10.50 -11.98
N LEU A 50 -3.97 9.61 -11.09
CA LEU A 50 -4.93 8.56 -11.42
C LEU A 50 -6.31 9.14 -11.81
N VAL A 51 -6.77 10.20 -11.13
CA VAL A 51 -8.02 10.90 -11.52
C VAL A 51 -7.90 11.51 -12.91
N ARG A 52 -6.78 12.17 -13.23
CA ARG A 52 -6.54 12.66 -14.61
C ARG A 52 -6.49 11.52 -15.63
N HIS A 53 -6.09 10.32 -15.22
CA HIS A 53 -6.09 9.11 -16.04
C HIS A 53 -7.49 8.48 -16.17
N GLY A 54 -8.49 9.00 -15.45
CA GLY A 54 -9.89 8.56 -15.52
C GLY A 54 -10.32 7.64 -14.39
N ALA A 55 -9.63 7.66 -13.26
CA ALA A 55 -10.06 6.94 -12.06
C ALA A 55 -11.01 7.76 -11.18
N VAL A 56 -11.88 7.07 -10.45
CA VAL A 56 -12.25 7.48 -9.10
C VAL A 56 -11.28 6.77 -8.15
N VAL A 57 -10.62 7.54 -7.27
CA VAL A 57 -9.60 7.02 -6.36
C VAL A 57 -10.15 7.01 -4.95
N CYS A 58 -9.96 5.93 -4.20
CA CYS A 58 -10.34 5.86 -2.79
C CYS A 58 -9.36 5.01 -1.99
N GLY A 59 -9.49 5.05 -0.65
CA GLY A 59 -8.74 4.20 0.26
C GLY A 59 -8.98 4.59 1.72
N PRO A 60 -8.67 3.71 2.68
CA PRO A 60 -8.75 4.00 4.10
C PRO A 60 -7.41 4.49 4.66
N ASP A 61 -7.44 5.27 5.72
CA ASP A 61 -6.39 5.23 6.72
C ASP A 61 -6.58 3.93 7.53
N HIS A 62 -5.57 3.09 7.66
CA HIS A 62 -5.69 1.83 8.39
C HIS A 62 -5.94 2.06 9.88
N THR A 63 -6.46 1.07 10.59
CA THR A 63 -6.60 1.15 12.05
C THR A 63 -5.30 1.60 12.72
N GLY A 64 -5.35 2.54 13.65
CA GLY A 64 -4.19 3.14 14.32
C GLY A 64 -3.33 4.06 13.44
N HIS A 65 -3.74 4.37 12.21
CA HIS A 65 -3.00 5.23 11.28
C HIS A 65 -3.83 6.45 10.89
N GLY A 66 -3.14 7.52 10.47
CA GLY A 66 -3.78 8.72 9.98
C GLY A 66 -4.86 9.26 10.92
N ARG A 67 -6.10 9.32 10.45
CA ARG A 67 -7.29 9.78 11.18
C ARG A 67 -8.16 8.66 11.71
N SER A 68 -7.86 7.41 11.38
CA SER A 68 -8.61 6.25 11.88
C SER A 68 -8.37 6.04 13.38
N ALA A 69 -9.38 5.44 14.02
CA ALA A 69 -9.33 5.08 15.43
C ALA A 69 -8.30 3.96 15.71
N GLY A 70 -8.02 3.76 16.97
CA GLY A 70 -7.09 2.76 17.49
C GLY A 70 -5.80 3.38 18.02
N ASP A 71 -5.07 2.59 18.81
CA ASP A 71 -3.74 2.97 19.28
C ASP A 71 -2.78 3.10 18.11
N ARG A 72 -1.92 4.14 18.15
CA ARG A 72 -1.01 4.43 17.03
C ARG A 72 -0.18 3.20 16.65
N VAL A 73 -0.28 2.87 15.36
CA VAL A 73 0.38 1.76 14.66
C VAL A 73 0.16 0.38 15.28
N LEU A 74 -0.84 0.22 16.15
CA LEU A 74 -1.19 -1.06 16.71
C LEU A 74 -2.11 -1.83 15.76
N ILE A 75 -1.58 -2.89 15.19
CA ILE A 75 -2.32 -3.88 14.39
C ILE A 75 -2.11 -5.25 15.04
N GLU A 76 -3.20 -5.88 15.47
CA GLU A 76 -3.17 -7.19 16.13
C GLU A 76 -3.32 -8.35 15.13
N ASP A 77 -4.10 -8.16 14.07
CA ASP A 77 -4.24 -9.08 12.94
C ASP A 77 -4.46 -8.31 11.63
N TYR A 78 -3.70 -8.62 10.61
CA TYR A 78 -3.85 -8.00 9.28
C TYR A 78 -5.12 -8.45 8.55
N GLU A 79 -5.76 -9.55 8.95
CA GLU A 79 -7.06 -9.95 8.41
C GLU A 79 -8.15 -8.92 8.76
N ASP A 80 -8.07 -8.27 9.94
CA ASP A 80 -8.96 -7.18 10.31
C ASP A 80 -8.79 -5.97 9.37
N VAL A 81 -7.53 -5.63 9.04
CA VAL A 81 -7.21 -4.53 8.11
C VAL A 81 -7.69 -4.85 6.70
N VAL A 82 -7.57 -6.11 6.27
CA VAL A 82 -8.09 -6.58 4.98
C VAL A 82 -9.62 -6.52 4.94
N ALA A 83 -10.30 -6.84 6.04
CA ALA A 83 -11.76 -6.74 6.14
C ALA A 83 -12.24 -5.28 6.07
N ASP A 84 -11.53 -4.36 6.72
CA ASP A 84 -11.83 -2.93 6.63
C ASP A 84 -11.60 -2.39 5.20
N LEU A 85 -10.52 -2.82 4.55
CA LEU A 85 -10.25 -2.51 3.14
C LEU A 85 -11.35 -3.07 2.22
N HIS A 86 -11.86 -4.28 2.51
CA HIS A 86 -12.97 -4.87 1.76
C HIS A 86 -14.23 -4.01 1.84
N THR A 87 -14.53 -3.41 3.00
CA THR A 87 -15.65 -2.48 3.16
C THR A 87 -15.51 -1.26 2.24
N VAL A 88 -14.29 -0.73 2.08
CA VAL A 88 -14.03 0.39 1.14
C VAL A 88 -14.23 -0.05 -0.30
N VAL A 89 -13.72 -1.22 -0.68
CA VAL A 89 -13.88 -1.76 -2.05
C VAL A 89 -15.35 -1.99 -2.37
N GLU A 90 -16.12 -2.61 -1.48
CA GLU A 90 -17.56 -2.86 -1.70
C GLU A 90 -18.35 -1.55 -1.76
N SER A 91 -18.01 -0.55 -0.94
CA SER A 91 -18.61 0.78 -1.02
C SER A 91 -18.35 1.43 -2.39
N ALA A 92 -17.09 1.39 -2.86
CA ALA A 92 -16.73 1.96 -4.16
C ALA A 92 -17.45 1.23 -5.31
N ARG A 93 -17.51 -0.11 -5.28
CA ARG A 93 -18.24 -0.93 -6.26
C ARG A 93 -19.74 -0.66 -6.25
N GLY A 94 -20.32 -0.42 -5.07
CA GLY A 94 -21.74 -0.05 -4.94
C GLY A 94 -22.07 1.30 -5.57
N HIS A 95 -21.18 2.29 -5.45
CA HIS A 95 -21.35 3.61 -6.05
C HIS A 95 -20.97 3.66 -7.54
N HIS A 96 -20.10 2.78 -7.99
CA HIS A 96 -19.56 2.72 -9.37
C HIS A 96 -19.74 1.33 -9.97
N ALA A 97 -20.98 0.85 -9.99
CA ALA A 97 -21.30 -0.50 -10.41
C ALA A 97 -20.79 -0.81 -11.83
N GLY A 98 -20.13 -1.95 -11.97
CA GLY A 98 -19.61 -2.42 -13.25
C GLY A 98 -18.25 -1.84 -13.66
N LEU A 99 -17.70 -0.87 -12.93
CA LEU A 99 -16.35 -0.38 -13.21
C LEU A 99 -15.29 -1.39 -12.74
N PRO A 100 -14.21 -1.56 -13.53
CA PRO A 100 -13.04 -2.33 -13.12
C PRO A 100 -12.40 -1.74 -11.85
N VAL A 101 -11.84 -2.61 -10.99
CA VAL A 101 -11.17 -2.20 -9.75
C VAL A 101 -9.69 -2.51 -9.84
N VAL A 102 -8.86 -1.48 -9.68
CA VAL A 102 -7.39 -1.58 -9.58
C VAL A 102 -6.96 -1.28 -8.15
N MET A 103 -6.19 -2.16 -7.54
CA MET A 103 -5.64 -1.92 -6.21
C MET A 103 -4.16 -1.56 -6.30
N ILE A 104 -3.72 -0.57 -5.52
CA ILE A 104 -2.35 -0.06 -5.52
C ILE A 104 -1.87 -0.01 -4.07
N GLY A 105 -0.96 -0.91 -3.70
CA GLY A 105 -0.43 -0.99 -2.34
C GLY A 105 1.04 -0.63 -2.27
N HIS A 106 1.41 0.21 -1.30
CA HIS A 106 2.79 0.60 -1.04
C HIS A 106 3.29 0.02 0.29
N SER A 107 4.50 -0.56 0.28
CA SER A 107 5.17 -1.03 1.50
C SER A 107 4.30 -2.05 2.28
N MET A 108 3.97 -1.80 3.55
CA MET A 108 2.96 -2.56 4.32
C MET A 108 1.62 -2.62 3.59
N GLY A 109 1.22 -1.55 2.89
CA GLY A 109 0.02 -1.56 2.05
C GLY A 109 0.12 -2.56 0.89
N GLY A 110 1.33 -2.86 0.42
CA GLY A 110 1.59 -3.92 -0.56
C GLY A 110 1.34 -5.32 0.02
N LEU A 111 1.70 -5.56 1.30
CA LEU A 111 1.35 -6.78 2.04
C LEU A 111 -0.17 -6.92 2.15
N ILE A 112 -0.86 -5.86 2.59
CA ILE A 112 -2.32 -5.83 2.76
C ILE A 112 -3.02 -6.07 1.42
N ALA A 113 -2.60 -5.38 0.36
CA ALA A 113 -3.15 -5.51 -0.99
C ALA A 113 -2.94 -6.92 -1.58
N THR A 114 -1.78 -7.52 -1.33
CA THR A 114 -1.50 -8.91 -1.73
C THR A 114 -2.42 -9.89 -1.01
N ARG A 115 -2.55 -9.75 0.32
CA ARG A 115 -3.47 -10.60 1.09
C ARG A 115 -4.92 -10.40 0.66
N TYR A 116 -5.33 -9.17 0.40
CA TYR A 116 -6.64 -8.87 -0.18
C TYR A 116 -6.85 -9.60 -1.52
N ALA A 117 -5.87 -9.53 -2.42
CA ALA A 117 -5.93 -10.19 -3.73
C ALA A 117 -6.03 -11.72 -3.62
N GLN A 118 -5.37 -12.32 -2.63
CA GLN A 118 -5.47 -13.77 -2.36
C GLN A 118 -6.88 -14.17 -1.90
N LEU A 119 -7.57 -13.33 -1.15
CA LEU A 119 -8.92 -13.61 -0.60
C LEU A 119 -10.04 -13.19 -1.55
N HIS A 120 -9.85 -12.07 -2.25
CA HIS A 120 -10.88 -11.38 -3.03
C HIS A 120 -10.42 -11.04 -4.45
N GLY A 121 -9.45 -11.75 -5.01
CA GLY A 121 -8.86 -11.46 -6.32
C GLY A 121 -9.86 -11.39 -7.47
N GLY A 122 -10.96 -12.14 -7.38
CA GLY A 122 -12.05 -12.07 -8.35
C GLY A 122 -12.79 -10.72 -8.42
N LEU A 123 -12.58 -9.84 -7.47
CA LEU A 123 -13.11 -8.47 -7.46
C LEU A 123 -12.15 -7.45 -8.10
N LEU A 124 -10.91 -7.85 -8.36
CA LEU A 124 -9.86 -6.98 -8.90
C LEU A 124 -9.65 -7.25 -10.39
N THR A 125 -9.42 -6.18 -11.14
CA THR A 125 -8.95 -6.23 -12.53
C THR A 125 -7.44 -6.21 -12.60
N ALA A 126 -6.77 -5.50 -11.66
CA ALA A 126 -5.31 -5.44 -11.58
C ALA A 126 -4.83 -5.11 -10.16
N LEU A 127 -3.58 -5.50 -9.90
CA LEU A 127 -2.87 -5.20 -8.66
C LEU A 127 -1.54 -4.52 -8.98
N VAL A 128 -1.23 -3.41 -8.30
CA VAL A 128 0.05 -2.72 -8.34
C VAL A 128 0.70 -2.76 -6.96
N LEU A 129 1.91 -3.24 -6.90
CA LEU A 129 2.72 -3.39 -5.68
C LEU A 129 3.94 -2.48 -5.77
N SER A 130 4.02 -1.48 -4.90
CA SER A 130 5.09 -0.49 -4.82
C SER A 130 5.96 -0.76 -3.59
N GLY A 131 7.21 -1.22 -3.78
CA GLY A 131 8.12 -1.53 -2.68
C GLY A 131 7.49 -2.42 -1.60
N PRO A 132 6.77 -3.51 -1.95
CA PRO A 132 5.89 -4.21 -1.02
C PRO A 132 6.67 -4.99 0.04
N VAL A 133 6.18 -5.01 1.26
CA VAL A 133 6.64 -5.91 2.32
C VAL A 133 6.12 -7.31 2.02
N LEU A 134 6.95 -8.15 1.43
CA LEU A 134 6.63 -9.54 1.04
C LEU A 134 7.83 -10.48 1.27
N GLY A 135 7.57 -11.77 1.32
CA GLY A 135 8.58 -12.80 1.51
C GLY A 135 9.17 -12.75 2.91
N ARG A 136 10.26 -12.00 3.05
CA ARG A 136 10.93 -11.67 4.31
C ARG A 136 10.96 -10.15 4.48
N TRP A 137 11.07 -9.70 5.69
CA TRP A 137 11.41 -8.33 5.99
C TRP A 137 12.40 -8.31 7.15
N HIS A 138 13.65 -7.97 6.88
CA HIS A 138 14.72 -7.96 7.88
C HIS A 138 14.34 -7.19 9.15
N VAL A 139 13.60 -6.07 9.03
CA VAL A 139 13.12 -5.30 10.20
C VAL A 139 12.26 -6.17 11.12
N VAL A 140 11.36 -7.00 10.56
CA VAL A 140 10.56 -7.94 11.36
C VAL A 140 11.44 -9.00 12.01
N GLU A 141 12.38 -9.58 11.25
CA GLU A 141 13.30 -10.60 11.75
C GLU A 141 14.20 -10.08 12.89
N ASP A 142 14.68 -8.84 12.78
CA ASP A 142 15.52 -8.20 13.79
C ASP A 142 14.72 -7.82 15.05
N LEU A 143 13.47 -7.36 14.90
CA LEU A 143 12.64 -6.91 16.01
C LEU A 143 11.89 -8.05 16.73
N LEU A 144 11.54 -9.13 16.01
CA LEU A 144 10.73 -10.22 16.55
C LEU A 144 11.32 -10.89 17.80
N PRO A 145 12.63 -11.13 17.92
CA PRO A 145 13.23 -11.73 19.12
C PRO A 145 13.36 -10.77 20.31
N LEU A 146 13.21 -9.44 20.11
CA LEU A 146 13.44 -8.45 21.16
C LEU A 146 12.27 -8.40 22.14
N ASP A 147 12.54 -8.27 23.42
CA ASP A 147 11.53 -8.04 24.45
C ASP A 147 11.06 -6.57 24.47
N GLU A 148 11.98 -5.64 24.25
CA GLU A 148 11.71 -4.20 24.17
C GLU A 148 11.97 -3.68 22.76
N MET A 149 11.05 -2.86 22.24
CA MET A 149 11.19 -2.27 20.92
C MET A 149 12.13 -1.05 20.98
N PRO A 150 13.16 -0.98 20.11
CA PRO A 150 14.01 0.18 20.02
C PRO A 150 13.21 1.43 19.67
N ASP A 151 13.48 2.54 20.36
CA ASP A 151 12.91 3.84 20.03
C ASP A 151 13.78 4.52 18.97
N GLU A 152 13.79 3.93 17.80
CA GLU A 152 14.54 4.41 16.63
C GLU A 152 13.55 4.78 15.53
N PRO A 153 13.45 6.07 15.16
CA PRO A 153 12.61 6.49 14.04
C PRO A 153 13.16 5.97 12.72
N ILE A 154 12.28 5.86 11.72
CA ILE A 154 12.69 5.52 10.36
C ILE A 154 13.67 6.59 9.85
N ASP A 155 14.83 6.15 9.35
CA ASP A 155 15.78 7.02 8.66
C ASP A 155 15.13 7.54 7.36
N THR A 156 14.68 8.79 7.38
CA THR A 156 13.98 9.43 6.26
C THR A 156 14.83 9.50 4.99
N SER A 157 16.16 9.39 5.10
CA SER A 157 17.04 9.28 3.95
C SER A 157 16.82 8.00 3.14
N THR A 158 16.15 6.99 3.72
CA THR A 158 15.82 5.74 3.02
C THR A 158 14.57 5.84 2.15
N LEU A 159 13.74 6.87 2.36
CA LEU A 159 12.43 7.02 1.71
C LEU A 159 12.57 7.46 0.25
N SER A 160 13.32 8.53 -0.02
CA SER A 160 13.47 9.11 -1.35
C SER A 160 14.82 9.82 -1.49
N ARG A 161 15.28 9.96 -2.74
CA ARG A 161 16.42 10.84 -3.09
C ARG A 161 16.06 12.33 -3.00
N ASP A 162 14.78 12.67 -3.04
CA ASP A 162 14.30 14.04 -2.84
C ASP A 162 14.29 14.36 -1.33
N PRO A 163 15.16 15.26 -0.84
CA PRO A 163 15.20 15.60 0.59
C PRO A 163 13.93 16.29 1.11
N ALA A 164 13.12 16.88 0.21
CA ALA A 164 11.85 17.48 0.59
C ALA A 164 10.85 16.42 1.10
N VAL A 165 10.94 15.18 0.61
CA VAL A 165 10.11 14.05 1.07
C VAL A 165 10.42 13.71 2.52
N GLY A 166 11.71 13.56 2.87
CA GLY A 166 12.13 13.30 4.25
C GLY A 166 11.71 14.42 5.20
N LYS A 167 11.83 15.69 4.77
CA LYS A 167 11.38 16.82 5.55
C LYS A 167 9.86 16.78 5.78
N ALA A 168 9.07 16.60 4.72
CA ALA A 168 7.61 16.52 4.81
C ALA A 168 7.16 15.35 5.71
N TYR A 169 7.86 14.21 5.63
CA TYR A 169 7.63 13.05 6.50
C TYR A 169 7.83 13.41 7.98
N THR A 170 8.94 14.08 8.30
CA THR A 170 9.28 14.45 9.69
C THR A 170 8.33 15.51 10.29
N GLU A 171 7.82 16.42 9.46
CA GLU A 171 6.94 17.52 9.89
C GLU A 171 5.46 17.15 9.94
N ASP A 172 5.06 15.98 9.42
CA ASP A 172 3.66 15.58 9.36
C ASP A 172 3.19 14.97 10.70
N PRO A 173 2.22 15.61 11.38
CA PRO A 173 1.73 15.15 12.69
C PRO A 173 0.90 13.88 12.64
N LEU A 174 0.47 13.43 11.46
CA LEU A 174 -0.28 12.17 11.28
C LEU A 174 0.63 10.97 11.06
N ILE A 175 1.93 11.20 10.87
CA ILE A 175 2.93 10.15 10.75
C ILE A 175 3.39 9.71 12.14
N TRP A 176 3.59 8.42 12.30
CA TRP A 176 4.14 7.84 13.51
C TRP A 176 5.68 7.90 13.48
N HIS A 177 6.26 8.51 14.52
CA HIS A 177 7.71 8.66 14.68
C HIS A 177 8.28 7.86 15.85
N GLY A 178 7.45 7.06 16.53
CA GLY A 178 7.87 6.24 17.67
C GLY A 178 8.26 4.81 17.27
N PRO A 179 8.53 3.96 18.26
CA PRO A 179 8.94 2.57 18.06
C PRO A 179 7.83 1.73 17.42
N PHE A 180 8.23 0.62 16.82
CA PHE A 180 7.28 -0.43 16.44
C PHE A 180 6.57 -0.98 17.68
N LYS A 181 5.33 -1.44 17.51
CA LYS A 181 4.63 -2.19 18.55
C LYS A 181 4.96 -3.68 18.42
N LYS A 182 5.33 -4.34 19.51
CA LYS A 182 5.66 -5.78 19.51
C LYS A 182 4.55 -6.61 18.87
N THR A 183 3.30 -6.33 19.25
CA THR A 183 2.11 -7.00 18.69
C THR A 183 2.03 -6.83 17.17
N THR A 184 2.32 -5.63 16.66
CA THR A 184 2.30 -5.35 15.21
C THR A 184 3.42 -6.09 14.48
N VAL A 185 4.61 -6.20 15.08
CA VAL A 185 5.72 -6.99 14.52
C VAL A 185 5.33 -8.47 14.41
N GLN A 186 4.68 -9.02 15.45
CA GLN A 186 4.17 -10.40 15.46
C GLN A 186 3.05 -10.61 14.42
N ALA A 187 2.18 -9.63 14.27
CA ALA A 187 1.12 -9.67 13.26
C ALA A 187 1.69 -9.59 11.83
N LEU A 188 2.73 -8.78 11.60
CA LEU A 188 3.46 -8.71 10.32
C LEU A 188 4.08 -10.06 9.95
N ASP A 189 4.80 -10.69 10.89
CA ASP A 189 5.38 -12.02 10.68
C ASP A 189 4.32 -13.07 10.34
N THR A 190 3.18 -13.04 11.05
CA THR A 190 2.05 -13.92 10.77
C THR A 190 1.46 -13.69 9.39
N ALA A 191 1.29 -12.43 8.98
CA ALA A 191 0.74 -12.06 7.68
C ALA A 191 1.69 -12.47 6.53
N LEU A 192 3.00 -12.27 6.68
CA LEU A 192 4.01 -12.71 5.71
C LEU A 192 3.95 -14.23 5.50
N ARG A 193 3.87 -15.01 6.58
CA ARG A 193 3.72 -16.48 6.47
C ARG A 193 2.42 -16.86 5.77
N ARG A 194 1.28 -16.28 6.15
CA ARG A 194 -0.02 -16.54 5.52
C ARG A 194 0.00 -16.26 4.01
N ILE A 195 0.64 -15.17 3.59
CA ILE A 195 0.78 -14.83 2.18
C ILE A 195 1.64 -15.85 1.43
N ASN A 196 2.80 -16.20 2.00
CA ASN A 196 3.70 -17.18 1.39
C ASN A 196 3.03 -18.57 1.27
N ASP A 197 2.31 -19.01 2.30
CA ASP A 197 1.62 -20.30 2.32
C ASP A 197 0.43 -20.35 1.36
N HIS A 198 -0.27 -19.23 1.16
CA HIS A 198 -1.38 -19.15 0.19
C HIS A 198 -0.89 -19.25 -1.25
N GLY A 199 0.24 -18.62 -1.55
CA GLY A 199 0.92 -18.70 -2.85
C GLY A 199 0.34 -17.79 -3.92
N SER A 200 0.30 -18.31 -5.15
CA SER A 200 0.09 -17.56 -6.39
C SER A 200 -1.22 -16.77 -6.47
N LEU A 201 -1.15 -15.59 -7.08
CA LEU A 201 -2.29 -14.73 -7.44
C LEU A 201 -3.00 -15.19 -8.74
N GLY A 202 -2.62 -16.34 -9.30
CA GLY A 202 -3.26 -16.92 -10.47
C GLY A 202 -3.11 -16.09 -11.73
N ALA A 203 -4.23 -15.69 -12.33
CA ALA A 203 -4.25 -14.91 -13.56
C ALA A 203 -4.44 -13.39 -13.33
N LEU A 204 -4.47 -12.92 -12.07
CA LEU A 204 -4.64 -11.50 -11.78
C LEU A 204 -3.46 -10.70 -12.33
N PRO A 205 -3.70 -9.75 -13.28
CA PRO A 205 -2.66 -8.85 -13.74
C PRO A 205 -2.00 -8.12 -12.57
N THR A 206 -0.70 -8.33 -12.40
CA THR A 206 0.06 -7.79 -11.25
C THR A 206 1.31 -7.09 -11.73
N LEU A 207 1.49 -5.84 -11.32
CA LEU A 207 2.71 -5.07 -11.47
C LEU A 207 3.47 -5.03 -10.14
N TYR A 208 4.67 -5.56 -10.13
CA TYR A 208 5.65 -5.35 -9.06
C TYR A 208 6.60 -4.23 -9.48
N ALA A 209 6.61 -3.14 -8.73
CA ALA A 209 7.41 -1.96 -8.94
C ALA A 209 8.26 -1.66 -7.70
N HIS A 210 9.60 -1.50 -7.86
CA HIS A 210 10.49 -1.35 -6.71
C HIS A 210 11.70 -0.47 -7.04
N GLY A 211 12.17 0.29 -6.05
CA GLY A 211 13.44 1.02 -6.14
C GLY A 211 14.63 0.10 -5.89
N GLU A 212 15.59 0.04 -6.81
CA GLU A 212 16.78 -0.82 -6.66
C GLU A 212 17.68 -0.43 -5.47
N ALA A 213 17.61 0.83 -5.01
CA ALA A 213 18.36 1.32 -3.87
C ALA A 213 17.53 1.39 -2.58
N ASP A 214 16.39 0.70 -2.53
CA ASP A 214 15.57 0.57 -1.33
C ASP A 214 16.33 -0.20 -0.24
N ARG A 215 16.54 0.46 0.91
CA ARG A 215 17.21 -0.12 2.07
C ARG A 215 16.26 -0.36 3.24
N LEU A 216 15.01 0.11 3.13
CA LEU A 216 13.98 -0.08 4.14
C LEU A 216 13.22 -1.40 3.90
N VAL A 217 12.82 -1.65 2.67
CA VAL A 217 12.29 -2.94 2.21
C VAL A 217 13.16 -3.41 1.05
N ARG A 218 14.18 -4.19 1.35
CA ARG A 218 15.20 -4.57 0.37
C ARG A 218 14.60 -5.44 -0.73
N PRO A 219 14.91 -5.18 -2.03
CA PRO A 219 14.43 -6.02 -3.12
C PRO A 219 14.80 -7.52 -2.96
N GLU A 220 15.96 -7.81 -2.39
CA GLU A 220 16.39 -9.18 -2.11
C GLU A 220 15.53 -9.87 -1.04
N ASP A 221 15.05 -9.15 -0.02
CA ASP A 221 14.15 -9.69 1.01
C ASP A 221 12.77 -9.99 0.41
N THR A 222 12.29 -9.15 -0.50
CA THR A 222 10.97 -9.25 -1.14
C THR A 222 10.91 -10.36 -2.18
N ARG A 223 12.05 -10.74 -2.77
CA ARG A 223 12.13 -11.66 -3.92
C ARG A 223 11.42 -13.00 -3.69
N THR A 224 11.62 -13.63 -2.55
CA THR A 224 10.99 -14.94 -2.25
C THR A 224 9.46 -14.83 -2.18
N GLY A 225 8.95 -13.72 -1.64
CA GLY A 225 7.51 -13.45 -1.62
C GLY A 225 6.95 -13.17 -3.01
N ILE A 226 7.67 -12.39 -3.81
CA ILE A 226 7.29 -12.14 -5.21
C ILE A 226 7.22 -13.44 -6.01
N GLU A 227 8.17 -14.34 -5.84
CA GLU A 227 8.15 -15.66 -6.49
C GLU A 227 6.98 -16.52 -6.02
N ALA A 228 6.66 -16.49 -4.72
CA ALA A 228 5.54 -17.24 -4.15
C ALA A 228 4.18 -16.77 -4.70
N ILE A 229 3.98 -15.46 -4.82
CA ILE A 229 2.71 -14.88 -5.29
C ILE A 229 2.61 -14.79 -6.81
N ARG A 230 3.71 -14.96 -7.54
CA ARG A 230 3.78 -14.78 -8.99
C ARG A 230 2.72 -15.61 -9.71
N GLY A 231 1.88 -14.91 -10.47
CA GLY A 231 0.87 -15.48 -11.33
C GLY A 231 1.31 -15.49 -12.80
N THR A 232 0.37 -15.83 -13.70
CA THR A 232 0.62 -15.91 -15.14
C THR A 232 0.68 -14.57 -15.84
N ALA A 233 0.04 -13.53 -15.28
CA ALA A 233 0.01 -12.16 -15.81
C ALA A 233 0.80 -11.21 -14.90
N PHE A 234 2.13 -11.41 -14.82
CA PHE A 234 3.01 -10.70 -13.91
C PHE A 234 4.02 -9.82 -14.66
N THR A 235 4.09 -8.55 -14.28
CA THR A 235 5.05 -7.55 -14.80
C THR A 235 5.94 -7.09 -13.68
N GLU A 236 7.24 -6.96 -13.94
CA GLU A 236 8.22 -6.43 -12.99
C GLU A 236 8.84 -5.15 -13.54
N ARG A 237 8.99 -4.15 -12.67
CA ARG A 237 9.65 -2.89 -12.98
C ARG A 237 10.53 -2.46 -11.81
N LEU A 238 11.83 -2.45 -12.04
CA LEU A 238 12.82 -1.96 -11.09
C LEU A 238 13.32 -0.59 -11.54
N TYR A 239 13.46 0.34 -10.59
CA TYR A 239 13.89 1.72 -10.87
C TYR A 239 15.31 1.95 -10.34
N PRO A 240 16.30 2.09 -11.24
CA PRO A 240 17.71 2.28 -10.85
C PRO A 240 17.91 3.49 -9.93
N GLY A 241 18.56 3.27 -8.79
CA GLY A 241 18.87 4.30 -7.81
C GLY A 241 17.68 4.84 -7.02
N ALA A 242 16.44 4.50 -7.36
CA ALA A 242 15.27 4.88 -6.56
C ALA A 242 15.26 4.15 -5.22
N ARG A 243 14.75 4.83 -4.18
CA ARG A 243 14.62 4.33 -2.82
C ARG A 243 13.21 3.77 -2.57
N HIS A 244 12.79 3.72 -1.30
CA HIS A 244 11.58 3.02 -0.89
C HIS A 244 10.28 3.61 -1.47
N GLU A 245 10.09 4.91 -1.36
CA GLU A 245 8.86 5.59 -1.80
C GLU A 245 8.91 5.97 -3.27
N ILE A 246 8.80 5.01 -4.18
CA ILE A 246 8.93 5.27 -5.63
C ILE A 246 7.93 6.30 -6.17
N PHE A 247 6.76 6.45 -5.54
CA PHE A 247 5.78 7.48 -5.88
C PHE A 247 6.21 8.89 -5.42
N ASN A 248 7.16 9.00 -4.51
CA ASN A 248 7.73 10.24 -4.00
C ASN A 248 9.18 10.47 -4.47
N GLU A 249 9.68 9.62 -5.37
CA GLU A 249 11.04 9.70 -5.90
C GLU A 249 11.22 10.84 -6.91
N THR A 250 12.48 11.18 -7.19
CA THR A 250 12.83 12.19 -8.18
C THR A 250 12.35 11.82 -9.60
N ASN A 251 12.17 10.55 -9.88
CA ASN A 251 11.60 10.03 -11.13
C ASN A 251 10.14 9.56 -11.01
N ARG A 252 9.37 10.09 -10.05
CA ARG A 252 7.95 9.71 -9.83
C ARG A 252 7.06 9.80 -11.06
N GLU A 253 7.34 10.72 -11.98
CA GLU A 253 6.56 10.85 -13.22
C GLU A 253 6.75 9.64 -14.15
N GLU A 254 7.96 9.07 -14.20
CA GLU A 254 8.23 7.80 -14.88
C GLU A 254 7.44 6.67 -14.23
N VAL A 255 7.49 6.58 -12.90
CA VAL A 255 6.76 5.57 -12.13
C VAL A 255 5.26 5.64 -12.40
N LEU A 256 4.67 6.84 -12.34
CA LEU A 256 3.24 7.04 -12.60
C LEU A 256 2.87 6.72 -14.05
N THR A 257 3.75 7.03 -15.01
CA THR A 257 3.55 6.66 -16.43
C THR A 257 3.54 5.15 -16.61
N ASP A 258 4.48 4.42 -16.00
CA ASP A 258 4.54 2.97 -16.07
C ASP A 258 3.31 2.32 -15.43
N VAL A 259 2.86 2.85 -14.28
CA VAL A 259 1.66 2.37 -13.58
C VAL A 259 0.41 2.58 -14.43
N THR A 260 0.21 3.78 -14.98
CA THR A 260 -0.97 4.06 -15.81
C THR A 260 -0.98 3.26 -17.11
N ALA A 261 0.18 3.07 -17.74
CA ALA A 261 0.32 2.22 -18.92
C ALA A 261 0.06 0.73 -18.61
N PHE A 262 0.43 0.26 -17.40
CA PHE A 262 0.07 -1.08 -16.94
C PHE A 262 -1.45 -1.20 -16.73
N ILE A 263 -2.07 -0.21 -16.10
CA ILE A 263 -3.52 -0.16 -15.88
C ILE A 263 -4.27 -0.22 -17.20
N ASP A 264 -3.88 0.60 -18.21
CA ASP A 264 -4.53 0.57 -19.53
C ASP A 264 -4.53 -0.84 -20.14
N ARG A 265 -3.37 -1.53 -20.11
CA ARG A 265 -3.29 -2.92 -20.62
C ARG A 265 -4.14 -3.93 -19.85
N ALA A 266 -4.42 -3.66 -18.58
CA ALA A 266 -5.25 -4.53 -17.76
C ALA A 266 -6.76 -4.24 -17.91
N LEU A 267 -7.10 -3.04 -18.40
CA LEU A 267 -8.48 -2.62 -18.68
C LEU A 267 -8.96 -3.01 -20.08
N ASP A 268 -8.02 -3.25 -21.03
CA ASP A 268 -8.29 -3.72 -22.40
C ASP A 268 -8.67 -5.21 -22.42
#